data_66f0f2de92b4f5b87809f724c65c6f50
#
_entry.id   66f0f2de92b4f5b87809f724c65c6f50
#
_cell.length_a   1.000
_cell.length_b   1.000
_cell.length_c   1.000
_cell.angle_alpha   90.00
_cell.angle_beta   90.00
_cell.angle_gamma   90.00
#
_symmetry.space_group_name_H-M   'P 1'
#
loop_
_entity.id
_entity.type
_entity.pdbx_description
1 polymer ?
#
loop_
_entity_poly.entity_id
_entity_poly.type
_entity_poly.pdbx_seq_one_letter_code
_entity_poly.pdbx_strand_id
1 'polypeptide(L)'
;MCSRLLLSLPRLVLLSLLTAGTLIPMEEQASLNNAPLNMFTRQMEYMKVNGVPGVLFSDCAEISKASEAQGVKNKGDNGEILECRPESYSENTLLIKLPYAGTNLTIHLLFNPQEPWMVPEMTFSDDRFTSTITLKDLEDQVPSLNEWDTSTDDILAQLVHQVLQLYRGYQLDRLEEDEILQIQYESLLKALKIGEGDIEVSVNSTEQVSTTSSFLMRLPLSLQDVPPVLVDANPGTPNTFLQVDFPRREAAFVPKLHLSSCVESLIGEASSLALPTVPPGIGVMDYVERIMELLEEKVRRTILSFETRKQFIAEVLCQFGCAVVEYDAERFNKIVVMMEVKDFHFLAFISLGSLFPQQHGPRVVLQSLYHNSAKEPVSKELTDLKYSSQWKPEEMVQHTKEAILANISSFQMSSIRTS
;
A
#
# COMPACT_ATOMS: atom_id res chain seq x y z
N MET A 1 -17.49 18.62 20.01
CA MET A 1 -18.84 19.17 19.75
C MET A 1 -18.95 19.32 18.24
N CYS A 2 -19.50 18.32 17.53
CA CYS A 2 -19.70 18.41 16.09
C CYS A 2 -20.77 19.46 15.80
N SER A 3 -20.39 20.54 15.12
CA SER A 3 -21.35 21.53 14.63
C SER A 3 -22.14 20.90 13.48
N ARG A 4 -23.41 20.65 13.70
CA ARG A 4 -24.34 20.25 12.67
C ARG A 4 -24.66 21.44 11.78
N LEU A 5 -24.13 21.49 10.58
CA LEU A 5 -24.73 22.26 9.50
C LEU A 5 -25.96 21.46 9.03
N LEU A 6 -27.10 21.74 9.64
CA LEU A 6 -28.38 21.47 9.02
C LEU A 6 -28.47 22.39 7.80
N LEU A 7 -28.01 21.92 6.65
CA LEU A 7 -28.29 22.53 5.36
C LEU A 7 -29.78 22.34 5.06
N SER A 8 -30.64 23.05 5.86
CA SER A 8 -32.03 23.18 5.53
C SER A 8 -32.15 24.16 4.38
N LEU A 9 -32.05 23.64 3.17
CA LEU A 9 -32.48 24.37 1.98
C LEU A 9 -33.92 24.87 2.26
N PRO A 10 -34.23 26.15 2.07
CA PRO A 10 -35.61 26.60 2.18
C PRO A 10 -36.41 25.80 1.17
N ARG A 11 -37.41 25.08 1.65
CA ARG A 11 -38.35 24.16 0.94
C ARG A 11 -38.89 24.71 -0.38
N LEU A 12 -38.70 25.99 -0.69
CA LEU A 12 -39.23 26.70 -1.85
C LEU A 12 -38.34 26.64 -3.11
N VAL A 13 -37.08 26.33 -3.01
CA VAL A 13 -36.20 26.31 -4.21
C VAL A 13 -36.13 24.93 -4.87
N LEU A 14 -36.32 23.86 -4.09
CA LEU A 14 -36.33 22.48 -4.60
C LEU A 14 -37.62 22.11 -5.35
N LEU A 15 -38.74 22.75 -5.09
CA LEU A 15 -40.05 22.44 -5.71
C LEU A 15 -40.16 22.95 -7.16
N SER A 16 -39.30 23.85 -7.63
CA SER A 16 -39.39 24.40 -8.98
C SER A 16 -38.52 23.66 -10.03
N LEU A 17 -37.61 22.75 -9.58
CA LEU A 17 -36.76 21.96 -10.49
C LEU A 17 -37.21 20.50 -10.67
N LEU A 18 -38.22 20.04 -9.96
CA LEU A 18 -38.67 18.63 -9.91
C LEU A 18 -39.92 18.29 -10.73
N THR A 19 -40.32 19.07 -11.73
CA THR A 19 -41.50 18.76 -12.58
C THR A 19 -41.22 17.87 -13.81
N ALA A 20 -40.08 17.15 -13.86
CA ALA A 20 -39.80 16.20 -14.94
C ALA A 20 -39.38 14.80 -14.44
N GLY A 21 -39.85 14.37 -13.28
CA GLY A 21 -39.62 13.01 -12.78
C GLY A 21 -40.71 12.04 -13.21
N THR A 22 -40.36 11.03 -13.96
CA THR A 22 -41.16 9.85 -14.30
C THR A 22 -41.71 9.21 -13.04
N LEU A 23 -43.08 9.15 -12.92
CA LEU A 23 -43.76 8.43 -11.87
C LEU A 23 -43.40 6.93 -11.91
N ILE A 24 -42.71 6.46 -10.90
CA ILE A 24 -42.47 5.03 -10.68
C ILE A 24 -43.82 4.37 -10.31
N PRO A 25 -44.19 3.24 -10.93
CA PRO A 25 -45.46 2.56 -10.66
C PRO A 25 -45.62 2.15 -9.19
N MET A 26 -46.80 2.34 -8.64
CA MET A 26 -47.13 2.08 -7.22
C MET A 26 -46.94 0.61 -6.77
N GLU A 27 -46.74 -0.33 -7.66
CA GLU A 27 -46.52 -1.74 -7.31
C GLU A 27 -45.06 -2.04 -6.87
N GLU A 28 -44.08 -1.20 -7.22
CA GLU A 28 -42.69 -1.32 -6.73
C GLU A 28 -42.51 -0.72 -5.31
N GLN A 29 -43.45 0.12 -4.85
CA GLN A 29 -43.38 0.71 -3.51
C GLN A 29 -43.72 -0.28 -2.36
N ALA A 30 -44.34 -1.42 -2.63
CA ALA A 30 -44.76 -2.38 -1.61
C ALA A 30 -43.63 -3.34 -1.13
N SER A 31 -42.50 -3.41 -1.81
CA SER A 31 -41.34 -4.22 -1.38
C SER A 31 -40.29 -3.44 -0.59
N LEU A 32 -40.48 -2.16 -0.36
CA LEU A 32 -39.56 -1.18 0.23
C LEU A 32 -39.61 -1.07 1.75
N ASN A 33 -39.98 -2.15 2.45
CA ASN A 33 -39.80 -2.24 3.92
C ASN A 33 -38.33 -2.53 4.31
N ASN A 34 -37.40 -2.39 3.40
CA ASN A 34 -35.96 -2.50 3.66
C ASN A 34 -35.39 -1.12 3.98
N ALA A 35 -34.52 -1.03 4.99
CA ALA A 35 -33.83 0.20 5.38
C ALA A 35 -33.27 0.95 4.16
N PRO A 36 -33.36 2.30 4.10
CA PRO A 36 -32.98 3.10 2.91
C PRO A 36 -31.60 2.78 2.35
N LEU A 37 -30.65 2.41 3.21
CA LEU A 37 -29.29 2.04 2.80
C LEU A 37 -29.21 0.78 1.92
N ASN A 38 -30.27 -0.06 1.88
CA ASN A 38 -30.26 -1.22 0.98
C ASN A 38 -30.38 -0.82 -0.49
N MET A 39 -30.92 0.38 -0.79
CA MET A 39 -30.94 0.93 -2.14
C MET A 39 -29.53 1.23 -2.66
N PHE A 40 -28.60 1.60 -1.78
CA PHE A 40 -27.24 1.97 -2.13
C PHE A 40 -26.23 0.81 -2.03
N THR A 41 -26.69 -0.42 -1.89
CA THR A 41 -25.79 -1.59 -1.80
C THR A 41 -24.93 -1.72 -3.05
N ARG A 42 -25.48 -1.49 -4.24
CA ARG A 42 -24.75 -1.57 -5.53
C ARG A 42 -23.69 -0.49 -5.63
N GLN A 43 -24.02 0.76 -5.28
CA GLN A 43 -23.08 1.88 -5.28
C GLN A 43 -21.97 1.68 -4.24
N MET A 44 -22.30 1.14 -3.05
CA MET A 44 -21.31 0.79 -2.03
C MET A 44 -20.37 -0.34 -2.52
N GLU A 45 -20.91 -1.36 -3.17
CA GLU A 45 -20.12 -2.44 -3.77
C GLU A 45 -19.23 -1.90 -4.89
N TYR A 46 -19.76 -1.01 -5.74
CA TYR A 46 -18.98 -0.34 -6.79
C TYR A 46 -17.76 0.38 -6.20
N MET A 47 -17.96 1.18 -5.15
CA MET A 47 -16.88 1.89 -4.47
C MET A 47 -15.87 0.95 -3.79
N LYS A 48 -16.32 -0.19 -3.23
CA LYS A 48 -15.43 -1.19 -2.63
C LYS A 48 -14.55 -1.89 -3.66
N VAL A 49 -15.09 -2.14 -4.85
CA VAL A 49 -14.37 -2.84 -5.93
C VAL A 49 -13.47 -1.90 -6.72
N ASN A 50 -13.96 -0.71 -7.07
CA ASN A 50 -13.26 0.23 -7.95
C ASN A 50 -12.49 1.31 -7.18
N GLY A 51 -12.66 1.40 -5.85
CA GLY A 51 -12.10 2.47 -5.04
C GLY A 51 -12.83 3.81 -5.24
N VAL A 52 -12.31 4.84 -4.59
CA VAL A 52 -12.75 6.23 -4.78
C VAL A 52 -11.72 6.95 -5.63
N PRO A 53 -12.11 7.47 -6.80
CA PRO A 53 -11.18 8.20 -7.66
C PRO A 53 -10.53 9.39 -6.92
N GLY A 54 -9.24 9.61 -7.14
CA GLY A 54 -8.51 10.74 -6.57
C GLY A 54 -7.98 10.55 -5.15
N VAL A 55 -8.26 9.44 -4.48
CA VAL A 55 -7.63 9.06 -3.22
C VAL A 55 -6.28 8.40 -3.51
N LEU A 56 -5.19 8.91 -2.92
CA LEU A 56 -3.85 8.33 -3.13
C LEU A 56 -3.73 6.93 -2.48
N PHE A 57 -4.30 6.73 -1.29
CA PHE A 57 -4.41 5.44 -0.61
C PHE A 57 -5.79 4.80 -0.81
N SER A 58 -6.17 4.53 -2.05
CA SER A 58 -7.50 3.97 -2.37
C SER A 58 -7.81 2.64 -1.65
N ASP A 59 -6.80 1.82 -1.40
CA ASP A 59 -6.94 0.51 -0.76
C ASP A 59 -7.31 0.60 0.74
N CYS A 60 -7.19 1.80 1.32
CA CYS A 60 -7.46 2.06 2.74
C CYS A 60 -8.80 2.80 2.99
N ALA A 61 -9.59 3.10 1.95
CA ALA A 61 -10.89 3.72 2.11
C ALA A 61 -11.87 2.75 2.78
N GLU A 62 -12.45 3.14 3.93
CA GLU A 62 -13.42 2.34 4.67
C GLU A 62 -14.83 2.87 4.42
N ILE A 63 -15.71 2.00 3.95
CA ILE A 63 -17.13 2.29 3.72
C ILE A 63 -17.94 1.36 4.61
N SER A 64 -18.65 1.92 5.58
CA SER A 64 -19.45 1.17 6.53
C SER A 64 -20.79 1.85 6.82
N LYS A 65 -21.80 1.04 7.16
CA LYS A 65 -23.03 1.57 7.77
C LYS A 65 -22.70 1.98 9.20
N ALA A 66 -23.24 3.11 9.64
CA ALA A 66 -22.95 3.61 11.00
C ALA A 66 -23.37 2.62 12.10
N SER A 67 -24.37 1.77 11.85
CA SER A 67 -24.78 0.67 12.74
C SER A 67 -23.71 -0.42 12.90
N GLU A 68 -22.88 -0.64 11.90
CA GLU A 68 -21.81 -1.64 11.90
C GLU A 68 -20.56 -1.12 12.61
N ALA A 69 -20.32 0.21 12.59
CA ALA A 69 -19.17 0.85 13.21
C ALA A 69 -19.19 0.82 14.75
N GLN A 70 -20.33 0.54 15.39
CA GLN A 70 -20.47 0.47 16.86
C GLN A 70 -19.78 -0.75 17.51
N GLY A 71 -19.30 -1.72 16.71
CA GLY A 71 -18.65 -2.94 17.20
C GLY A 71 -17.16 -2.84 17.52
N VAL A 72 -16.48 -1.78 17.11
CA VAL A 72 -15.04 -1.63 17.30
C VAL A 72 -14.75 -0.89 18.60
N LYS A 73 -14.50 -1.64 19.66
CA LYS A 73 -13.98 -1.10 20.93
C LYS A 73 -12.51 -0.68 20.70
N ASN A 74 -12.27 0.59 20.54
CA ASN A 74 -10.92 1.15 20.63
C ASN A 74 -10.43 0.99 22.08
N LYS A 75 -9.53 0.05 22.31
CA LYS A 75 -8.72 0.02 23.55
C LYS A 75 -7.69 1.13 23.43
N GLY A 76 -7.91 2.22 24.17
CA GLY A 76 -6.87 3.20 24.41
C GLY A 76 -5.77 2.57 25.26
N ASP A 77 -4.52 2.96 25.03
CA ASP A 77 -3.31 2.44 25.70
C ASP A 77 -3.26 2.64 27.22
N ASN A 78 -4.19 3.35 27.84
CA ASN A 78 -4.18 3.69 29.28
C ASN A 78 -5.39 3.16 30.07
N GLY A 79 -6.15 2.19 29.55
CA GLY A 79 -7.15 1.50 30.37
C GLY A 79 -8.37 2.32 30.83
N GLU A 80 -8.48 3.61 30.52
CA GLU A 80 -9.66 4.41 30.77
C GLU A 80 -10.63 4.30 29.60
N ILE A 81 -11.78 3.73 29.86
CA ILE A 81 -12.92 3.72 28.95
C ILE A 81 -13.47 5.14 28.91
N LEU A 82 -13.00 5.95 27.97
CA LEU A 82 -13.70 7.15 27.58
C LEU A 82 -14.99 6.71 26.88
N GLU A 83 -16.08 6.60 27.65
CA GLU A 83 -17.44 6.56 27.11
C GLU A 83 -17.72 7.87 26.38
N CYS A 84 -17.25 7.99 25.14
CA CYS A 84 -17.92 8.85 24.18
C CYS A 84 -19.31 8.23 23.98
N ARG A 85 -20.34 8.83 24.57
CA ARG A 85 -21.72 8.49 24.26
C ARG A 85 -21.87 8.55 22.75
N PRO A 86 -22.19 7.46 22.05
CA PRO A 86 -22.49 7.50 20.64
C PRO A 86 -23.75 8.37 20.53
N GLU A 87 -23.66 9.55 19.92
CA GLU A 87 -24.82 10.17 19.35
C GLU A 87 -25.44 9.09 18.46
N SER A 88 -26.72 8.79 18.64
CA SER A 88 -27.44 7.72 17.97
C SER A 88 -27.35 7.94 16.45
N TYR A 89 -26.38 7.35 15.80
CA TYR A 89 -26.35 7.29 14.35
C TYR A 89 -27.57 6.50 13.90
N SER A 90 -28.41 7.11 13.07
CA SER A 90 -29.60 6.45 12.57
C SER A 90 -29.17 5.32 11.63
N GLU A 91 -29.97 4.28 11.50
CA GLU A 91 -29.78 3.17 10.55
C GLU A 91 -29.65 3.64 9.08
N ASN A 92 -29.90 4.92 8.82
CA ASN A 92 -29.88 5.56 7.51
C ASN A 92 -28.61 6.38 7.25
N THR A 93 -27.57 6.21 8.06
CA THR A 93 -26.30 6.95 7.89
C THR A 93 -25.22 6.04 7.31
N LEU A 94 -24.64 6.48 6.19
CA LEU A 94 -23.43 5.88 5.59
C LEU A 94 -22.21 6.66 6.07
N LEU A 95 -21.21 5.94 6.54
CA LEU A 95 -19.94 6.46 6.98
C LEU A 95 -18.86 6.12 5.94
N ILE A 96 -18.22 7.13 5.39
CA ILE A 96 -17.12 6.98 4.43
C ILE A 96 -15.87 7.62 5.05
N LYS A 97 -14.85 6.81 5.31
CA LYS A 97 -13.56 7.28 5.77
C LYS A 97 -12.57 7.23 4.62
N LEU A 98 -12.05 8.37 4.25
CA LEU A 98 -11.07 8.54 3.20
C LEU A 98 -9.72 8.88 3.84
N PRO A 99 -8.68 8.09 3.61
CA PRO A 99 -7.34 8.49 3.98
C PRO A 99 -6.93 9.71 3.16
N TYR A 100 -6.43 10.75 3.83
CA TYR A 100 -6.02 12.00 3.21
C TYR A 100 -4.82 12.59 3.95
N ALA A 101 -3.71 12.76 3.25
CA ALA A 101 -2.47 13.35 3.78
C ALA A 101 -2.05 12.81 5.17
N GLY A 102 -2.18 11.48 5.39
CA GLY A 102 -1.83 10.82 6.65
C GLY A 102 -2.87 10.94 7.77
N THR A 103 -4.02 11.58 7.51
CA THR A 103 -5.20 11.64 8.38
C THR A 103 -6.40 11.01 7.68
N ASN A 104 -7.57 11.01 8.31
CA ASN A 104 -8.80 10.53 7.69
C ASN A 104 -9.81 11.66 7.58
N LEU A 105 -10.27 11.93 6.36
CA LEU A 105 -11.49 12.71 6.13
C LEU A 105 -12.68 11.77 6.28
N THR A 106 -13.55 12.01 7.25
CA THR A 106 -14.75 11.23 7.43
C THR A 106 -15.96 12.00 6.91
N ILE A 107 -16.70 11.39 6.00
CA ILE A 107 -17.93 11.91 5.41
C ILE A 107 -19.09 11.09 5.95
N HIS A 108 -20.07 11.75 6.53
CA HIS A 108 -21.33 11.14 6.96
C HIS A 108 -22.41 11.53 5.97
N LEU A 109 -23.03 10.56 5.33
CA LEU A 109 -24.15 10.74 4.42
C LEU A 109 -25.43 10.26 5.13
N LEU A 110 -26.33 11.17 5.43
CA LEU A 110 -27.61 10.88 6.05
C LEU A 110 -28.71 10.89 5.00
N PHE A 111 -29.33 9.73 4.77
CA PHE A 111 -30.43 9.57 3.83
C PHE A 111 -31.77 9.75 4.51
N ASN A 112 -32.70 10.46 3.84
CA ASN A 112 -34.09 10.60 4.33
C ASN A 112 -34.81 9.24 4.22
N PRO A 113 -35.26 8.62 5.30
CA PRO A 113 -35.92 7.32 5.24
C PRO A 113 -37.27 7.34 4.48
N GLN A 114 -37.92 8.48 4.35
CA GLN A 114 -39.18 8.64 3.62
C GLN A 114 -38.95 8.88 2.11
N GLU A 115 -37.84 9.49 1.76
CA GLU A 115 -37.45 9.86 0.40
C GLU A 115 -35.97 9.49 0.13
N PRO A 116 -35.65 8.18 0.12
CA PRO A 116 -34.26 7.73 0.04
C PRO A 116 -33.59 8.01 -1.31
N TRP A 117 -34.37 8.35 -2.34
CA TRP A 117 -33.87 8.78 -3.66
C TRP A 117 -33.41 10.24 -3.72
N MET A 118 -33.67 11.02 -2.66
CA MET A 118 -33.17 12.40 -2.58
C MET A 118 -31.69 12.43 -2.23
N VAL A 119 -31.06 13.56 -2.57
CA VAL A 119 -29.67 13.85 -2.19
C VAL A 119 -29.51 13.72 -0.67
N PRO A 120 -28.50 12.99 -0.18
CA PRO A 120 -28.26 12.84 1.24
C PRO A 120 -27.74 14.14 1.88
N GLU A 121 -28.08 14.35 3.15
CA GLU A 121 -27.40 15.37 3.95
C GLU A 121 -25.96 14.93 4.23
N MET A 122 -25.00 15.88 4.11
CA MET A 122 -23.59 15.59 4.31
C MET A 122 -23.06 16.33 5.53
N THR A 123 -22.25 15.62 6.33
CA THR A 123 -21.44 16.23 7.39
C THR A 123 -20.02 15.69 7.32
N PHE A 124 -19.04 16.50 7.74
CA PHE A 124 -17.63 16.18 7.63
C PHE A 124 -16.98 16.17 9.03
N SER A 125 -15.91 15.38 9.18
CA SER A 125 -15.11 15.35 10.41
C SER A 125 -14.30 16.63 10.64
N ASP A 126 -14.08 17.43 9.61
CA ASP A 126 -13.40 18.73 9.70
C ASP A 126 -14.45 19.83 9.86
N ASP A 127 -14.64 20.32 11.12
CA ASP A 127 -15.60 21.35 11.46
C ASP A 127 -15.31 22.71 10.77
N ARG A 128 -14.04 22.98 10.46
CA ARG A 128 -13.62 24.21 9.77
C ARG A 128 -13.99 24.16 8.30
N PHE A 129 -13.69 23.06 7.65
CA PHE A 129 -14.14 22.81 6.29
C PHE A 129 -15.66 23.00 6.19
N THR A 130 -16.40 22.35 7.10
CA THR A 130 -17.86 22.46 7.17
C THR A 130 -18.34 23.91 7.34
N SER A 131 -17.61 24.73 8.12
CA SER A 131 -18.00 26.13 8.36
C SER A 131 -17.59 27.10 7.24
N THR A 132 -16.62 26.71 6.41
CA THR A 132 -16.10 27.56 5.32
C THR A 132 -16.89 27.36 4.02
N ILE A 133 -17.35 26.13 3.79
CA ILE A 133 -18.06 25.75 2.56
C ILE A 133 -19.41 26.48 2.47
N THR A 134 -19.69 27.05 1.33
CA THR A 134 -20.99 27.68 1.04
C THR A 134 -21.86 26.76 0.19
N LEU A 135 -23.18 27.01 0.20
CA LEU A 135 -24.09 26.30 -0.73
C LEU A 135 -23.72 26.51 -2.18
N LYS A 136 -23.23 27.70 -2.52
CA LYS A 136 -22.80 28.02 -3.87
C LYS A 136 -21.59 27.19 -4.29
N ASP A 137 -20.62 26.99 -3.39
CA ASP A 137 -19.45 26.15 -3.68
C ASP A 137 -19.85 24.71 -3.94
N LEU A 138 -20.84 24.20 -3.20
CA LEU A 138 -21.39 22.86 -3.42
C LEU A 138 -22.13 22.76 -4.75
N GLU A 139 -22.96 23.74 -5.10
CA GLU A 139 -23.70 23.77 -6.38
C GLU A 139 -22.76 23.85 -7.58
N ASP A 140 -21.69 24.68 -7.48
CA ASP A 140 -20.75 24.93 -8.56
C ASP A 140 -19.72 23.80 -8.73
N GLN A 141 -19.24 23.19 -7.64
CA GLN A 141 -18.11 22.24 -7.62
C GLN A 141 -18.51 20.79 -7.42
N VAL A 142 -19.77 20.52 -7.06
CA VAL A 142 -20.29 19.16 -6.85
C VAL A 142 -21.51 18.91 -7.77
N PRO A 143 -21.33 18.80 -9.09
CA PRO A 143 -22.42 18.60 -10.05
C PRO A 143 -23.29 17.39 -9.75
N SER A 144 -22.74 16.32 -9.18
CA SER A 144 -23.51 15.11 -8.81
C SER A 144 -24.63 15.36 -7.80
N LEU A 145 -24.62 16.50 -7.10
CA LEU A 145 -25.75 16.92 -6.25
C LEU A 145 -26.95 17.36 -7.09
N ASN A 146 -26.70 18.00 -8.23
CA ASN A 146 -27.75 18.48 -9.14
C ASN A 146 -28.22 17.36 -10.09
N GLU A 147 -27.32 16.43 -10.42
CA GLU A 147 -27.53 15.30 -11.34
C GLU A 147 -27.76 13.99 -10.56
N TRP A 148 -28.24 14.09 -9.33
CA TRP A 148 -28.38 12.93 -8.45
C TRP A 148 -29.37 11.90 -9.01
N ASP A 149 -28.84 10.73 -9.37
CA ASP A 149 -29.64 9.59 -9.86
C ASP A 149 -29.19 8.29 -9.17
N THR A 150 -30.06 7.76 -8.33
CA THR A 150 -29.82 6.52 -7.58
C THR A 150 -29.78 5.26 -8.45
N SER A 151 -30.17 5.35 -9.72
CA SER A 151 -30.07 4.23 -10.67
C SER A 151 -28.64 4.01 -11.19
N THR A 152 -27.76 5.00 -11.04
CA THR A 152 -26.39 5.00 -11.48
C THR A 152 -25.49 4.35 -10.43
N ASP A 153 -24.71 3.34 -10.82
CA ASP A 153 -23.90 2.55 -9.88
C ASP A 153 -22.73 3.36 -9.28
N ASP A 154 -22.21 4.36 -9.98
CA ASP A 154 -21.05 5.17 -9.58
C ASP A 154 -21.38 6.54 -8.97
N ILE A 155 -22.66 6.86 -8.79
CA ILE A 155 -23.09 8.19 -8.31
C ILE A 155 -22.48 8.55 -6.94
N LEU A 156 -22.38 7.60 -6.02
CA LEU A 156 -21.73 7.81 -4.73
C LEU A 156 -20.21 8.04 -4.88
N ALA A 157 -19.56 7.31 -5.79
CA ALA A 157 -18.13 7.48 -6.06
C ALA A 157 -17.86 8.85 -6.68
N GLN A 158 -18.71 9.31 -7.60
CA GLN A 158 -18.62 10.65 -8.19
C GLN A 158 -18.83 11.74 -7.13
N LEU A 159 -19.86 11.62 -6.29
CA LEU A 159 -20.13 12.55 -5.19
C LEU A 159 -18.91 12.67 -4.27
N VAL A 160 -18.39 11.54 -3.80
CA VAL A 160 -17.25 11.50 -2.88
C VAL A 160 -15.99 12.06 -3.54
N HIS A 161 -15.77 11.76 -4.81
CA HIS A 161 -14.65 12.32 -5.58
C HIS A 161 -14.73 13.85 -5.68
N GLN A 162 -15.89 14.39 -6.04
CA GLN A 162 -16.08 15.84 -6.16
C GLN A 162 -15.93 16.55 -4.81
N VAL A 163 -16.47 15.98 -3.75
CA VAL A 163 -16.28 16.49 -2.37
C VAL A 163 -14.81 16.45 -1.97
N LEU A 164 -14.07 15.40 -2.35
CA LEU A 164 -12.64 15.30 -2.09
C LEU A 164 -11.86 16.39 -2.84
N GLN A 165 -12.23 16.71 -4.09
CA GLN A 165 -11.61 17.81 -4.84
C GLN A 165 -11.87 19.16 -4.17
N LEU A 166 -13.10 19.39 -3.70
CA LEU A 166 -13.45 20.57 -2.95
C LEU A 166 -12.65 20.69 -1.64
N TYR A 167 -12.49 19.58 -0.91
CA TYR A 167 -11.65 19.52 0.30
C TYR A 167 -10.18 19.78 -0.01
N ARG A 168 -9.67 19.27 -1.13
CA ARG A 168 -8.31 19.52 -1.60
C ARG A 168 -8.09 21.00 -1.88
N GLY A 169 -9.03 21.67 -2.59
CA GLY A 169 -8.99 23.13 -2.80
C GLY A 169 -8.92 23.90 -1.48
N TYR A 170 -9.80 23.57 -0.54
CA TYR A 170 -9.81 24.15 0.80
C TYR A 170 -8.46 24.01 1.54
N GLN A 171 -7.81 22.85 1.43
CA GLN A 171 -6.50 22.65 2.07
C GLN A 171 -5.38 23.45 1.37
N LEU A 172 -5.47 23.62 0.05
CA LEU A 172 -4.53 24.47 -0.71
C LEU A 172 -4.70 25.96 -0.37
N ASP A 173 -5.94 26.45 -0.26
CA ASP A 173 -6.20 27.83 0.20
C ASP A 173 -5.60 28.08 1.58
N ARG A 174 -5.67 27.11 2.47
CA ARG A 174 -5.04 27.19 3.79
C ARG A 174 -3.51 27.09 3.75
N LEU A 175 -2.97 26.39 2.76
CA LEU A 175 -1.52 26.32 2.56
C LEU A 175 -0.95 27.69 2.19
N GLU A 176 -1.69 28.50 1.41
CA GLU A 176 -1.30 29.87 1.06
C GLU A 176 -1.17 30.80 2.28
N GLU A 177 -1.81 30.46 3.41
CA GLU A 177 -1.66 31.20 4.67
C GLU A 177 -0.31 30.92 5.38
N ASP A 178 0.41 29.83 5.02
CA ASP A 178 1.70 29.44 5.58
C ASP A 178 2.81 29.51 4.52
N GLU A 179 3.50 30.63 4.44
CA GLU A 179 4.54 30.90 3.44
C GLU A 179 5.65 29.83 3.42
N ILE A 180 6.00 29.26 4.58
CA ILE A 180 7.07 28.24 4.66
C ILE A 180 6.60 26.94 4.03
N LEU A 181 5.41 26.48 4.36
CA LEU A 181 4.85 25.24 3.79
C LEU A 181 4.55 25.40 2.30
N GLN A 182 4.10 26.59 1.87
CA GLN A 182 3.87 26.89 0.47
C GLN A 182 5.15 26.78 -0.36
N ILE A 183 6.26 27.35 0.09
CA ILE A 183 7.55 27.25 -0.58
C ILE A 183 8.00 25.78 -0.69
N GLN A 184 7.82 24.98 0.36
CA GLN A 184 8.15 23.53 0.31
C GLN A 184 7.28 22.80 -0.72
N TYR A 185 5.99 23.08 -0.76
CA TYR A 185 5.04 22.47 -1.70
C TYR A 185 5.38 22.80 -3.15
N GLU A 186 5.61 24.08 -3.47
CA GLU A 186 5.99 24.50 -4.82
C GLU A 186 7.33 23.90 -5.27
N SER A 187 8.29 23.77 -4.35
CA SER A 187 9.57 23.14 -4.62
C SER A 187 9.40 21.67 -5.00
N LEU A 188 8.51 20.93 -4.30
CA LEU A 188 8.20 19.53 -4.58
C LEU A 188 7.55 19.36 -5.94
N LEU A 189 6.54 20.15 -6.29
CA LEU A 189 5.87 20.09 -7.60
C LEU A 189 6.86 20.27 -8.75
N LYS A 190 7.75 21.28 -8.65
CA LYS A 190 8.74 21.59 -9.69
C LYS A 190 9.76 20.47 -9.87
N ALA A 191 10.26 19.93 -8.76
CA ALA A 191 11.39 19.00 -8.80
C ALA A 191 10.95 17.58 -9.14
N LEU A 192 9.86 17.07 -8.57
CA LEU A 192 9.34 15.74 -8.85
C LEU A 192 8.65 15.66 -10.21
N LYS A 193 8.32 16.81 -10.84
CA LYS A 193 7.54 16.87 -12.10
C LYS A 193 6.22 16.10 -12.02
N ILE A 194 5.64 16.06 -10.84
CA ILE A 194 4.35 15.42 -10.56
C ILE A 194 3.22 16.45 -10.64
N GLY A 195 2.01 15.96 -10.86
CA GLY A 195 0.83 16.82 -10.85
C GLY A 195 0.35 17.15 -9.43
N GLU A 196 -0.46 18.19 -9.32
CA GLU A 196 -1.12 18.53 -8.04
C GLU A 196 -1.93 17.35 -7.46
N GLY A 197 -2.43 16.46 -8.33
CA GLY A 197 -3.12 15.23 -7.93
C GLY A 197 -2.25 14.19 -7.23
N ASP A 198 -0.93 14.28 -7.34
CA ASP A 198 0.02 13.33 -6.74
C ASP A 198 0.55 13.78 -5.37
N ILE A 199 0.11 14.96 -4.88
CA ILE A 199 0.41 15.46 -3.53
C ILE A 199 -0.89 15.80 -2.83
N GLU A 200 -1.08 15.28 -1.62
CA GLU A 200 -2.12 15.68 -0.70
C GLU A 200 -1.50 16.49 0.43
N VAL A 201 -2.19 17.57 0.81
CA VAL A 201 -1.72 18.51 1.85
C VAL A 201 -2.80 18.63 2.91
N SER A 202 -2.44 18.45 4.17
CA SER A 202 -3.30 18.73 5.32
C SER A 202 -2.66 19.80 6.18
N VAL A 203 -3.29 20.97 6.23
CA VAL A 203 -2.81 22.11 7.03
C VAL A 203 -3.64 22.24 8.30
N ASN A 204 -3.01 22.04 9.44
CA ASN A 204 -3.63 22.19 10.75
C ASN A 204 -3.16 23.45 11.46
N SER A 205 -4.03 24.45 11.54
CA SER A 205 -3.77 25.75 12.18
C SER A 205 -4.45 25.94 13.55
N THR A 206 -4.89 24.84 14.21
CA THR A 206 -5.48 24.93 15.56
C THR A 206 -4.41 25.28 16.60
N GLU A 207 -4.76 26.14 17.56
CA GLU A 207 -3.89 26.51 18.71
C GLU A 207 -3.65 25.33 19.68
N GLN A 208 -4.29 24.18 19.46
CA GLN A 208 -4.11 22.99 20.28
C GLN A 208 -2.73 22.36 20.03
N VAL A 209 -2.12 21.90 21.11
CA VAL A 209 -0.70 21.51 21.22
C VAL A 209 -0.25 20.34 20.31
N SER A 210 -1.19 19.64 19.68
CA SER A 210 -0.94 18.39 18.93
C SER A 210 -1.23 18.46 17.42
N THR A 211 -1.37 19.65 16.85
CA THR A 211 -1.70 19.75 15.43
C THR A 211 -0.44 19.78 14.56
N THR A 212 -0.32 18.79 13.71
CA THR A 212 0.73 18.65 12.69
C THR A 212 0.14 18.93 11.32
N SER A 213 0.82 19.72 10.49
CA SER A 213 0.55 19.76 9.05
C SER A 213 1.27 18.60 8.38
N SER A 214 0.69 18.02 7.34
CA SER A 214 1.23 16.82 6.68
C SER A 214 1.16 16.94 5.17
N PHE A 215 2.20 16.51 4.48
CA PHE A 215 2.22 16.28 3.05
C PHE A 215 2.30 14.78 2.79
N LEU A 216 1.49 14.28 1.88
CA LEU A 216 1.58 12.93 1.35
C LEU A 216 1.82 13.03 -0.15
N MET A 217 2.92 12.51 -0.62
CA MET A 217 3.31 12.59 -2.02
C MET A 217 3.60 11.23 -2.62
N ARG A 218 3.21 11.06 -3.88
CA ARG A 218 3.58 9.90 -4.68
C ARG A 218 5.01 10.08 -5.20
N LEU A 219 5.86 9.09 -4.94
CA LEU A 219 7.22 9.08 -5.48
C LEU A 219 7.26 8.36 -6.83
N PRO A 220 7.87 8.96 -7.88
CA PRO A 220 7.91 8.39 -9.22
C PRO A 220 8.98 7.29 -9.35
N LEU A 221 8.84 6.19 -8.60
CA LEU A 221 9.75 5.06 -8.67
C LEU A 221 9.55 4.25 -9.96
N SER A 222 10.57 4.20 -10.82
CA SER A 222 10.52 3.41 -12.06
C SER A 222 10.84 1.94 -11.80
N LEU A 223 9.96 1.04 -12.24
CA LEU A 223 10.15 -0.42 -12.21
C LEU A 223 10.26 -1.02 -13.61
N GLN A 224 10.52 -0.21 -14.65
CA GLN A 224 10.53 -0.66 -16.05
C GLN A 224 11.57 -1.73 -16.35
N ASP A 225 12.73 -1.66 -15.67
CA ASP A 225 13.84 -2.59 -15.86
C ASP A 225 13.74 -3.83 -14.94
N VAL A 226 12.73 -3.91 -14.09
CA VAL A 226 12.53 -5.05 -13.20
C VAL A 226 11.98 -6.23 -13.99
N PRO A 227 12.58 -7.43 -13.90
CA PRO A 227 12.05 -8.62 -14.54
C PRO A 227 10.59 -8.88 -14.17
N PRO A 228 9.68 -9.12 -15.15
CA PRO A 228 8.24 -9.27 -14.89
C PRO A 228 7.92 -10.34 -13.83
N VAL A 229 8.67 -11.44 -13.82
CA VAL A 229 8.49 -12.53 -12.85
C VAL A 229 8.64 -12.09 -11.38
N LEU A 230 9.35 -11.00 -11.12
CA LEU A 230 9.49 -10.44 -9.77
C LEU A 230 8.32 -9.52 -9.41
N VAL A 231 7.73 -8.84 -10.39
CA VAL A 231 6.57 -7.95 -10.23
C VAL A 231 5.26 -8.74 -10.16
N ASP A 232 5.09 -9.72 -11.07
CA ASP A 232 3.87 -10.53 -11.20
C ASP A 232 3.59 -11.43 -9.98
N ALA A 233 4.60 -11.60 -9.12
CA ALA A 233 4.43 -12.37 -7.88
C ALA A 233 3.41 -11.76 -6.91
N ASN A 234 3.16 -10.47 -7.02
CA ASN A 234 2.23 -9.75 -6.16
C ASN A 234 1.42 -8.75 -7.01
N PRO A 235 0.27 -9.17 -7.55
CA PRO A 235 -0.55 -8.32 -8.39
C PRO A 235 -1.05 -7.11 -7.60
N GLY A 236 -0.77 -5.92 -8.10
CA GLY A 236 -1.17 -4.64 -7.53
C GLY A 236 -0.47 -3.50 -8.27
N THR A 237 -1.00 -2.30 -8.14
CA THR A 237 -0.31 -1.12 -8.69
C THR A 237 0.94 -0.83 -7.86
N PRO A 238 2.12 -0.70 -8.48
CA PRO A 238 3.33 -0.35 -7.77
C PRO A 238 3.26 1.12 -7.34
N ASN A 239 2.86 1.35 -6.10
CA ASN A 239 2.77 2.69 -5.52
C ASN A 239 3.80 2.85 -4.41
N THR A 240 4.42 4.01 -4.39
CA THR A 240 5.36 4.45 -3.36
C THR A 240 4.97 5.83 -2.92
N PHE A 241 4.71 6.01 -1.62
CA PHE A 241 4.34 7.32 -1.07
C PHE A 241 5.29 7.71 0.06
N LEU A 242 5.58 8.98 0.13
CA LEU A 242 6.27 9.59 1.26
C LEU A 242 5.29 10.54 1.96
N GLN A 243 5.04 10.28 3.22
CA GLN A 243 4.36 11.19 4.12
C GLN A 243 5.41 11.99 4.90
N VAL A 244 5.21 13.29 5.01
CA VAL A 244 6.07 14.21 5.76
C VAL A 244 5.20 14.99 6.73
N ASP A 245 5.39 14.75 8.02
CA ASP A 245 4.66 15.44 9.08
C ASP A 245 5.50 16.62 9.60
N PHE A 246 4.89 17.81 9.69
CA PHE A 246 5.50 19.05 10.19
C PHE A 246 4.97 19.35 11.59
N PRO A 247 5.67 18.95 12.65
CA PRO A 247 5.29 19.29 14.02
C PRO A 247 5.47 20.81 14.25
N ARG A 248 4.47 21.49 14.76
CA ARG A 248 4.45 22.97 14.89
C ARG A 248 5.56 23.55 15.76
N ARG A 249 6.20 22.75 16.63
CA ARG A 249 7.24 23.20 17.57
C ARG A 249 8.63 22.69 17.25
N GLU A 250 8.77 21.83 16.25
CA GLU A 250 10.05 21.24 15.89
C GLU A 250 10.56 21.84 14.59
N ALA A 251 11.85 22.10 14.53
CA ALA A 251 12.50 22.61 13.32
C ALA A 251 12.68 21.53 12.25
N ALA A 252 12.39 20.27 12.57
CA ALA A 252 12.55 19.13 11.70
C ALA A 252 11.19 18.46 11.43
N PHE A 253 10.97 18.01 10.21
CA PHE A 253 9.82 17.19 9.83
C PHE A 253 10.06 15.70 10.13
N VAL A 254 8.99 14.93 10.24
CA VAL A 254 9.04 13.48 10.47
C VAL A 254 8.58 12.75 9.22
N PRO A 255 9.50 12.05 8.52
CA PRO A 255 9.14 11.30 7.32
C PRO A 255 8.61 9.90 7.65
N LYS A 256 7.65 9.42 6.86
CA LYS A 256 7.14 8.05 6.86
C LYS A 256 7.02 7.57 5.43
N LEU A 257 7.62 6.43 5.13
CA LEU A 257 7.58 5.80 3.82
C LEU A 257 6.47 4.74 3.80
N HIS A 258 5.64 4.77 2.78
CA HIS A 258 4.59 3.79 2.53
C HIS A 258 4.85 3.12 1.18
N LEU A 259 4.91 1.80 1.17
CA LEU A 259 5.15 1.00 0.00
C LEU A 259 3.94 0.10 -0.25
N SER A 260 3.54 -0.08 -1.51
CA SER A 260 2.59 -1.13 -1.86
C SER A 260 3.22 -2.50 -1.68
N SER A 261 2.41 -3.54 -1.46
CA SER A 261 2.88 -4.91 -1.27
C SER A 261 3.72 -5.42 -2.45
N CYS A 262 3.45 -4.95 -3.66
CA CYS A 262 4.25 -5.23 -4.85
C CYS A 262 5.67 -4.66 -4.71
N VAL A 263 5.82 -3.42 -4.27
CA VAL A 263 7.12 -2.78 -4.06
C VAL A 263 7.85 -3.39 -2.86
N GLU A 264 7.14 -3.67 -1.74
CA GLU A 264 7.72 -4.35 -0.56
C GLU A 264 8.28 -5.73 -0.89
N SER A 265 7.63 -6.48 -1.77
CA SER A 265 8.14 -7.79 -2.20
C SER A 265 9.45 -7.69 -2.99
N LEU A 266 9.72 -6.54 -3.63
CA LEU A 266 10.93 -6.30 -4.41
C LEU A 266 12.11 -5.81 -3.57
N ILE A 267 11.87 -4.82 -2.70
CA ILE A 267 12.95 -4.10 -2.02
C ILE A 267 12.96 -4.30 -0.50
N GLY A 268 11.98 -5.01 0.04
CA GLY A 268 11.76 -5.25 1.47
C GLY A 268 10.73 -4.31 2.08
N GLU A 269 10.25 -4.64 3.27
CA GLU A 269 9.27 -3.84 4.02
C GLU A 269 9.80 -2.42 4.31
N ALA A 270 8.93 -1.42 4.26
CA ALA A 270 9.27 -0.03 4.57
C ALA A 270 9.93 0.12 5.95
N SER A 271 9.50 -0.66 6.94
CA SER A 271 10.06 -0.72 8.30
C SER A 271 11.51 -1.20 8.35
N SER A 272 11.93 -2.03 7.38
CA SER A 272 13.29 -2.58 7.30
C SER A 272 14.27 -1.67 6.54
N LEU A 273 13.75 -0.65 5.85
CA LEU A 273 14.57 0.32 5.15
C LEU A 273 15.11 1.35 6.14
N ALA A 274 16.42 1.44 6.26
CA ALA A 274 17.08 2.47 7.07
C ALA A 274 16.92 3.83 6.37
N LEU A 275 15.83 4.54 6.67
CA LEU A 275 15.60 5.87 6.12
C LEU A 275 16.71 6.84 6.56
N PRO A 276 17.15 7.75 5.68
CA PRO A 276 18.12 8.80 6.05
C PRO A 276 17.60 9.62 7.24
N THR A 277 18.48 10.01 8.13
CA THR A 277 18.14 10.95 9.20
C THR A 277 17.85 12.32 8.61
N VAL A 278 16.90 13.04 9.20
CA VAL A 278 16.56 14.41 8.81
C VAL A 278 17.48 15.39 9.55
N PRO A 279 18.48 16.02 8.89
CA PRO A 279 19.29 17.04 9.53
C PRO A 279 18.47 18.32 9.79
N PRO A 280 18.77 19.08 10.83
CA PRO A 280 18.13 20.36 11.06
C PRO A 280 18.31 21.30 9.87
N GLY A 281 17.24 21.94 9.41
CA GLY A 281 17.26 22.92 8.33
C GLY A 281 17.32 22.37 6.91
N ILE A 282 17.24 21.04 6.72
CA ILE A 282 17.11 20.46 5.38
C ILE A 282 15.71 20.74 4.82
N GLY A 283 15.63 21.08 3.53
CA GLY A 283 14.36 21.17 2.81
C GLY A 283 13.75 19.78 2.56
N VAL A 284 12.41 19.72 2.44
CA VAL A 284 11.74 18.44 2.12
C VAL A 284 12.23 17.89 0.78
N MET A 285 12.49 18.77 -0.19
CA MET A 285 12.96 18.36 -1.52
C MET A 285 14.31 17.63 -1.46
N ASP A 286 15.28 18.20 -0.73
CA ASP A 286 16.61 17.56 -0.58
C ASP A 286 16.51 16.19 0.11
N TYR A 287 15.51 16.03 0.99
CA TYR A 287 15.24 14.75 1.64
C TYR A 287 14.60 13.76 0.69
N VAL A 288 13.66 14.20 -0.14
CA VAL A 288 13.01 13.37 -1.17
C VAL A 288 14.04 12.83 -2.16
N GLU A 289 14.99 13.64 -2.61
CA GLU A 289 16.08 13.18 -3.49
C GLU A 289 16.85 12.03 -2.86
N ARG A 290 17.20 12.12 -1.58
CA ARG A 290 17.90 11.04 -0.85
C ARG A 290 17.06 9.77 -0.72
N ILE A 291 15.75 9.92 -0.52
CA ILE A 291 14.84 8.76 -0.48
C ILE A 291 14.75 8.11 -1.86
N MET A 292 14.64 8.90 -2.92
CA MET A 292 14.62 8.38 -4.29
C MET A 292 15.91 7.63 -4.63
N GLU A 293 17.08 8.19 -4.31
CA GLU A 293 18.38 7.50 -4.49
C GLU A 293 18.43 6.17 -3.71
N LEU A 294 17.92 6.16 -2.47
CA LEU A 294 17.86 4.93 -1.67
C LEU A 294 16.97 3.86 -2.32
N LEU A 295 15.79 4.24 -2.78
CA LEU A 295 14.82 3.32 -3.40
C LEU A 295 15.35 2.79 -4.75
N GLU A 296 15.88 3.65 -5.59
CA GLU A 296 16.47 3.28 -6.88
C GLU A 296 17.68 2.35 -6.70
N GLU A 297 18.52 2.60 -5.70
CA GLU A 297 19.62 1.71 -5.37
C GLU A 297 19.13 0.32 -4.92
N LYS A 298 18.04 0.27 -4.14
CA LYS A 298 17.43 -1.01 -3.73
C LYS A 298 16.86 -1.78 -4.92
N VAL A 299 16.14 -1.12 -5.80
CA VAL A 299 15.62 -1.72 -7.04
C VAL A 299 16.78 -2.25 -7.89
N ARG A 300 17.82 -1.45 -8.11
CA ARG A 300 19.01 -1.86 -8.89
C ARG A 300 19.71 -3.08 -8.29
N ARG A 301 19.83 -3.16 -6.95
CA ARG A 301 20.38 -4.34 -6.28
C ARG A 301 19.52 -5.58 -6.45
N THR A 302 18.21 -5.45 -6.47
CA THR A 302 17.29 -6.56 -6.72
C THR A 302 17.45 -7.09 -8.14
N ILE A 303 17.53 -6.20 -9.13
CA ILE A 303 17.78 -6.57 -10.53
C ILE A 303 19.13 -7.26 -10.67
N LEU A 304 20.20 -6.69 -10.12
CA LEU A 304 21.54 -7.28 -10.15
C LEU A 304 21.58 -8.66 -9.49
N SER A 305 20.90 -8.82 -8.36
CA SER A 305 20.78 -10.11 -7.67
C SER A 305 20.09 -11.15 -8.55
N PHE A 306 19.00 -10.77 -9.21
CA PHE A 306 18.30 -11.66 -10.14
C PHE A 306 19.18 -12.09 -11.30
N GLU A 307 19.85 -11.15 -11.97
CA GLU A 307 20.75 -11.45 -13.09
C GLU A 307 21.94 -12.32 -12.66
N THR A 308 22.49 -12.08 -11.48
CA THR A 308 23.60 -12.92 -10.96
C THR A 308 23.14 -14.33 -10.64
N ARG A 309 21.91 -14.52 -10.07
CA ARG A 309 21.35 -15.87 -9.87
C ARG A 309 21.14 -16.58 -11.19
N LYS A 310 20.60 -15.90 -12.20
CA LYS A 310 20.40 -16.43 -13.55
C LYS A 310 21.73 -16.91 -14.17
N GLN A 311 22.77 -16.09 -14.08
CA GLN A 311 24.10 -16.44 -14.57
C GLN A 311 24.71 -17.61 -13.78
N PHE A 312 24.56 -17.64 -12.46
CA PHE A 312 25.01 -18.76 -11.62
C PHE A 312 24.34 -20.07 -12.03
N ILE A 313 23.02 -20.09 -12.19
CA ILE A 313 22.28 -21.27 -12.64
C ILE A 313 22.73 -21.70 -14.05
N ALA A 314 22.89 -20.75 -14.97
CA ALA A 314 23.39 -21.03 -16.32
C ALA A 314 24.79 -21.67 -16.30
N GLU A 315 25.66 -21.20 -15.42
CA GLU A 315 26.99 -21.78 -15.27
C GLU A 315 26.94 -23.21 -14.67
N VAL A 316 26.09 -23.43 -13.67
CA VAL A 316 25.86 -24.79 -13.15
C VAL A 316 25.34 -25.72 -14.24
N LEU A 317 24.37 -25.26 -15.06
CA LEU A 317 23.89 -26.04 -16.21
C LEU A 317 24.99 -26.33 -17.21
N CYS A 318 25.89 -25.39 -17.47
CA CYS A 318 27.05 -25.59 -18.36
C CYS A 318 28.03 -26.61 -17.81
N GLN A 319 28.36 -26.56 -16.51
CA GLN A 319 29.37 -27.45 -15.92
C GLN A 319 28.84 -28.86 -15.59
N PHE A 320 27.57 -29.00 -15.23
CA PHE A 320 27.00 -30.28 -14.79
C PHE A 320 26.12 -30.96 -15.84
N GLY A 321 25.58 -30.21 -16.81
CA GLY A 321 24.85 -30.71 -17.94
C GLY A 321 23.72 -31.67 -17.55
N CYS A 322 23.77 -32.92 -18.02
CA CYS A 322 22.75 -33.95 -17.77
C CYS A 322 22.70 -34.44 -16.31
N ALA A 323 23.63 -34.06 -15.46
CA ALA A 323 23.59 -34.34 -14.03
C ALA A 323 22.62 -33.43 -13.27
N VAL A 324 22.13 -32.35 -13.88
CA VAL A 324 21.10 -31.48 -13.30
C VAL A 324 19.75 -32.20 -13.32
N VAL A 325 19.14 -32.34 -12.15
CA VAL A 325 17.85 -33.01 -11.94
C VAL A 325 16.69 -32.04 -12.06
N GLU A 326 16.83 -30.89 -11.46
CA GLU A 326 15.79 -29.86 -11.35
C GLU A 326 16.42 -28.47 -11.18
N TYR A 327 15.81 -27.45 -11.74
CA TYR A 327 16.14 -26.05 -11.42
C TYR A 327 14.93 -25.15 -11.57
N ASP A 328 14.94 -24.03 -10.86
CA ASP A 328 13.93 -22.98 -10.97
C ASP A 328 14.26 -22.09 -12.18
N ALA A 329 13.47 -22.22 -13.24
CA ALA A 329 13.66 -21.49 -14.49
C ALA A 329 13.09 -20.06 -14.48
N GLU A 330 12.26 -19.73 -13.48
CA GLU A 330 11.62 -18.42 -13.39
C GLU A 330 12.40 -17.45 -12.49
N ARG A 331 12.66 -17.85 -11.23
CA ARG A 331 13.29 -17.01 -10.21
C ARG A 331 14.76 -17.31 -9.98
N PHE A 332 15.24 -18.42 -10.50
CA PHE A 332 16.62 -18.87 -10.36
C PHE A 332 17.08 -19.03 -8.91
N ASN A 333 16.17 -19.48 -8.05
CA ASN A 333 16.42 -19.61 -6.61
C ASN A 333 17.02 -20.94 -6.21
N LYS A 334 16.87 -21.97 -7.05
CA LYS A 334 17.20 -23.36 -6.71
C LYS A 334 17.71 -24.12 -7.92
N ILE A 335 18.69 -24.97 -7.68
CA ILE A 335 19.13 -26.01 -8.62
C ILE A 335 19.51 -27.26 -7.85
N VAL A 336 19.20 -28.44 -8.39
CA VAL A 336 19.51 -29.73 -7.81
C VAL A 336 20.36 -30.51 -8.80
N VAL A 337 21.52 -30.97 -8.33
CA VAL A 337 22.47 -31.72 -9.14
C VAL A 337 22.68 -33.09 -8.54
N MET A 338 22.57 -34.15 -9.36
CA MET A 338 22.94 -35.51 -8.98
C MET A 338 24.45 -35.71 -9.21
N MET A 339 25.13 -36.17 -8.19
CA MET A 339 26.58 -36.39 -8.23
C MET A 339 26.93 -37.81 -7.81
N GLU A 340 28.00 -38.34 -8.38
CA GLU A 340 28.55 -39.61 -8.03
C GLU A 340 30.04 -39.47 -7.73
N VAL A 341 30.50 -40.03 -6.63
CA VAL A 341 31.92 -40.09 -6.25
C VAL A 341 32.20 -41.46 -5.63
N LYS A 342 33.05 -42.27 -6.30
CA LYS A 342 33.43 -43.64 -5.84
C LYS A 342 32.19 -44.50 -5.48
N ASP A 343 31.27 -44.65 -6.44
CA ASP A 343 30.03 -45.43 -6.33
C ASP A 343 29.04 -44.90 -5.27
N PHE A 344 29.31 -43.70 -4.69
CA PHE A 344 28.41 -43.03 -3.77
C PHE A 344 27.60 -41.95 -4.49
N HIS A 345 26.27 -42.20 -4.59
CA HIS A 345 25.34 -41.33 -5.29
C HIS A 345 24.64 -40.39 -4.26
N PHE A 346 24.54 -39.13 -4.59
CA PHE A 346 23.88 -38.13 -3.74
C PHE A 346 23.35 -36.95 -4.57
N LEU A 347 22.41 -36.22 -4.00
CA LEU A 347 21.88 -34.96 -4.53
C LEU A 347 22.53 -33.77 -3.81
N ALA A 348 22.94 -32.78 -4.58
CA ALA A 348 23.35 -31.47 -4.07
C ALA A 348 22.24 -30.46 -4.36
N PHE A 349 21.56 -30.01 -3.31
CA PHE A 349 20.58 -28.93 -3.38
C PHE A 349 21.29 -27.61 -3.17
N ILE A 350 21.30 -26.75 -4.18
CA ILE A 350 21.91 -25.44 -4.14
C ILE A 350 20.79 -24.41 -4.17
N SER A 351 20.69 -23.60 -3.12
CA SER A 351 19.67 -22.55 -2.99
C SER A 351 20.34 -21.17 -2.95
N LEU A 352 19.76 -20.23 -3.70
CA LEU A 352 20.22 -18.85 -3.82
C LEU A 352 19.16 -17.92 -3.22
N GLY A 353 19.52 -17.19 -2.19
CA GLY A 353 18.62 -16.23 -1.54
C GLY A 353 18.34 -15.00 -2.39
N SER A 354 17.32 -14.23 -2.02
CA SER A 354 16.96 -12.97 -2.69
C SER A 354 18.08 -11.92 -2.66
N LEU A 355 18.94 -11.97 -1.66
CA LEU A 355 20.08 -11.06 -1.48
C LEU A 355 21.42 -11.64 -1.95
N PHE A 356 21.40 -12.77 -2.68
CA PHE A 356 22.57 -13.31 -3.36
C PHE A 356 22.94 -12.39 -4.55
N PRO A 357 24.23 -12.10 -4.78
CA PRO A 357 25.42 -12.51 -4.06
C PRO A 357 25.85 -11.55 -2.93
N GLN A 358 25.10 -10.48 -2.67
CA GLN A 358 25.59 -9.32 -1.89
C GLN A 358 25.72 -9.59 -0.41
N GLN A 359 24.79 -10.34 0.18
CA GLN A 359 24.80 -10.61 1.62
C GLN A 359 25.09 -12.06 1.97
N HIS A 360 24.66 -12.99 1.14
CA HIS A 360 24.79 -14.41 1.40
C HIS A 360 25.30 -15.16 0.19
N GLY A 361 26.15 -16.15 0.42
CA GLY A 361 26.57 -17.11 -0.59
C GLY A 361 25.49 -18.17 -0.89
N PRO A 362 25.76 -19.11 -1.80
CA PRO A 362 24.87 -20.22 -2.06
C PRO A 362 24.75 -21.11 -0.83
N ARG A 363 23.55 -21.53 -0.50
CA ARG A 363 23.29 -22.54 0.54
C ARG A 363 23.30 -23.91 -0.12
N VAL A 364 24.11 -24.83 0.37
CA VAL A 364 24.25 -26.18 -0.20
C VAL A 364 23.87 -27.24 0.84
N VAL A 365 22.93 -28.11 0.46
CA VAL A 365 22.54 -29.28 1.26
C VAL A 365 22.83 -30.53 0.43
N LEU A 366 23.62 -31.46 0.97
CA LEU A 366 23.87 -32.76 0.39
C LEU A 366 22.86 -33.75 0.93
N GLN A 367 22.25 -34.57 0.09
CA GLN A 367 21.31 -35.63 0.45
C GLN A 367 21.72 -36.94 -0.20
N SER A 368 21.94 -37.97 0.63
CA SER A 368 22.25 -39.32 0.16
C SER A 368 21.03 -39.95 -0.56
N LEU A 369 21.25 -40.68 -1.62
CA LEU A 369 20.21 -41.54 -2.21
C LEU A 369 19.95 -42.81 -1.39
N TYR A 370 20.82 -43.10 -0.42
CA TYR A 370 20.66 -44.22 0.49
C TYR A 370 19.93 -43.79 1.76
N HIS A 371 19.04 -44.62 2.26
CA HIS A 371 18.23 -44.38 3.42
C HIS A 371 18.88 -44.96 4.69
N ASN A 372 18.68 -44.27 5.81
CA ASN A 372 19.06 -44.84 7.11
C ASN A 372 18.13 -45.99 7.57
N SER A 373 18.40 -46.56 8.72
CA SER A 373 17.57 -47.62 9.34
C SER A 373 16.11 -47.17 9.58
N ALA A 374 15.86 -45.88 9.71
CA ALA A 374 14.52 -45.29 9.84
C ALA A 374 13.83 -45.04 8.46
N LYS A 375 14.45 -45.42 7.35
CA LYS A 375 14.02 -45.16 5.98
C LYS A 375 13.97 -43.66 5.59
N GLU A 376 14.75 -42.83 6.27
CA GLU A 376 14.89 -41.42 5.96
C GLU A 376 16.20 -41.17 5.20
N PRO A 377 16.20 -40.23 4.22
CA PRO A 377 17.43 -39.85 3.52
C PRO A 377 18.36 -39.11 4.46
N VAL A 378 19.62 -39.49 4.52
CA VAL A 378 20.64 -38.76 5.27
C VAL A 378 20.96 -37.47 4.55
N SER A 379 20.89 -36.33 5.22
CA SER A 379 21.21 -35.01 4.68
C SER A 379 22.21 -34.27 5.54
N LYS A 380 23.04 -33.43 4.91
CA LYS A 380 24.02 -32.57 5.58
C LYS A 380 24.11 -31.21 4.89
N GLU A 381 23.90 -30.15 5.64
CA GLU A 381 24.15 -28.79 5.17
C GLU A 381 25.64 -28.45 5.27
N LEU A 382 26.18 -27.80 4.24
CA LEU A 382 27.56 -27.32 4.22
C LEU A 382 27.60 -25.91 4.82
N THR A 383 28.27 -25.77 5.97
CA THR A 383 28.37 -24.49 6.71
C THR A 383 29.61 -23.66 6.34
N ASP A 384 30.67 -24.30 5.85
CA ASP A 384 31.97 -23.67 5.60
C ASP A 384 32.24 -23.36 4.12
N LEU A 385 31.25 -22.82 3.44
CA LEU A 385 31.41 -22.39 2.03
C LEU A 385 32.21 -21.08 1.97
N LYS A 386 33.38 -21.12 1.35
CA LYS A 386 34.09 -19.90 1.00
C LYS A 386 33.28 -19.13 -0.03
N TYR A 387 33.09 -17.87 0.21
CA TYR A 387 32.25 -17.03 -0.61
C TYR A 387 32.75 -15.59 -0.66
N SER A 388 32.61 -14.95 -1.82
CA SER A 388 32.83 -13.52 -2.02
C SER A 388 31.78 -12.98 -2.99
N SER A 389 31.14 -11.87 -2.64
CA SER A 389 30.18 -11.19 -3.53
C SER A 389 30.80 -10.57 -4.77
N GLN A 390 32.16 -10.48 -4.82
CA GLN A 390 32.90 -9.92 -5.95
C GLN A 390 33.33 -10.98 -6.97
N TRP A 391 33.15 -12.25 -6.67
CA TRP A 391 33.47 -13.31 -7.61
C TRP A 391 32.48 -13.31 -8.78
N LYS A 392 33.03 -13.67 -9.95
CA LYS A 392 32.18 -13.94 -11.11
C LYS A 392 31.34 -15.22 -10.88
N PRO A 393 30.21 -15.39 -11.54
CA PRO A 393 29.37 -16.59 -11.41
C PRO A 393 30.15 -17.89 -11.65
N GLU A 394 31.06 -17.92 -12.61
CA GLU A 394 31.96 -19.08 -12.91
C GLU A 394 32.83 -19.42 -11.69
N GLU A 395 33.43 -18.44 -11.05
CA GLU A 395 34.24 -18.62 -9.84
C GLU A 395 33.40 -19.11 -8.66
N MET A 396 32.20 -18.54 -8.51
CA MET A 396 31.24 -18.94 -7.45
C MET A 396 30.83 -20.41 -7.61
N VAL A 397 30.52 -20.84 -8.82
CA VAL A 397 30.16 -22.25 -9.13
C VAL A 397 31.35 -23.16 -8.91
N GLN A 398 32.54 -22.77 -9.34
CA GLN A 398 33.77 -23.57 -9.14
C GLN A 398 34.06 -23.78 -7.64
N HIS A 399 34.01 -22.72 -6.84
CA HIS A 399 34.23 -22.82 -5.39
C HIS A 399 33.13 -23.63 -4.69
N THR A 400 31.88 -23.52 -5.15
CA THR A 400 30.77 -24.34 -4.66
C THR A 400 31.02 -25.82 -4.94
N LYS A 401 31.45 -26.15 -6.13
CA LYS A 401 31.83 -27.53 -6.56
C LYS A 401 33.00 -28.07 -5.71
N GLU A 402 34.05 -27.29 -5.53
CA GLU A 402 35.23 -27.67 -4.70
C GLU A 402 34.81 -27.93 -3.25
N ALA A 403 33.94 -27.11 -2.68
CA ALA A 403 33.42 -27.29 -1.32
C ALA A 403 32.58 -28.56 -1.20
N ILE A 404 31.73 -28.86 -2.19
CA ILE A 404 30.98 -30.12 -2.25
C ILE A 404 31.94 -31.28 -2.25
N LEU A 405 32.91 -31.31 -3.16
CA LEU A 405 33.88 -32.39 -3.30
C LEU A 405 34.72 -32.61 -2.04
N ALA A 406 35.17 -31.54 -1.38
CA ALA A 406 35.91 -31.61 -0.12
C ALA A 406 35.11 -32.26 1.04
N ASN A 407 33.79 -32.10 1.03
CA ASN A 407 32.93 -32.59 2.10
C ASN A 407 32.36 -34.01 1.89
N ILE A 408 32.54 -34.59 0.70
CA ILE A 408 31.92 -35.88 0.34
C ILE A 408 32.39 -37.01 1.24
N SER A 409 33.68 -37.14 1.49
CA SER A 409 34.22 -38.25 2.31
C SER A 409 33.61 -38.24 3.74
N SER A 410 33.50 -37.08 4.35
CA SER A 410 32.87 -36.94 5.67
C SER A 410 31.36 -37.22 5.64
N PHE A 411 30.69 -36.80 4.56
CA PHE A 411 29.27 -37.04 4.36
C PHE A 411 28.98 -38.52 4.13
N GLN A 412 29.75 -39.20 3.30
CA GLN A 412 29.66 -40.64 3.05
C GLN A 412 29.83 -41.45 4.35
N MET A 413 30.84 -41.10 5.19
CA MET A 413 31.03 -41.74 6.48
C MET A 413 29.85 -41.54 7.43
N SER A 414 29.26 -40.33 7.44
CA SER A 414 28.07 -40.07 8.27
C SER A 414 26.85 -40.85 7.80
N SER A 415 26.68 -41.05 6.47
CA SER A 415 25.56 -41.80 5.91
C SER A 415 25.66 -43.32 6.17
N ILE A 416 26.89 -43.85 6.23
CA ILE A 416 27.11 -45.28 6.55
C ILE A 416 26.91 -45.57 8.06
N ARG A 417 27.30 -44.63 8.93
CA ARG A 417 27.15 -44.79 10.41
C ARG A 417 25.70 -44.72 10.91
N THR A 418 24.84 -44.08 10.17
CA THR A 418 23.39 -43.97 10.45
C THR A 418 22.58 -45.10 9.81
N SER A 419 23.21 -45.92 8.97
CA SER A 419 22.64 -47.19 8.41
C SER A 419 22.88 -48.30 9.40
#